data_f37cd4b4efd8051057d3dcdc0af16524
#
_entry.id   f37cd4b4efd8051057d3dcdc0af16524
#
_cell.length_a   1.000
_cell.length_b   1.000
_cell.length_c   1.000
_cell.angle_alpha   90.00
_cell.angle_beta   90.00
_cell.angle_gamma   90.00
#
_symmetry.space_group_name_H-M   'P 1'
#
loop_
_entity.id
_entity.type
_entity.pdbx_description
1 polymer ?
#
loop_
_entity_poly.entity_id
_entity_poly.type
_entity_poly.pdbx_seq_one_letter_code
_entity_poly.pdbx_strand_id
1 'polypeptide(L)'
;PGYSHLPLADRLNVPPETLPLEGLVVHLEQRLKNKPDDSEGWLMLAQTRMALGEADRAEDALLNAISLQDGEQNSDILVMLSESRLQQQDGLIDDGVERLINRALEINPNHPRGLYLRGLSLLQQGDKTEALAIWNDLHSSAEPDSPRQIFLRVQLSLHQ
;
A
#
# COMPACT_ATOMS: atom_id res chain seq x y z
N PRO A 1 23.93 -5.87 20.79
CA PRO A 1 22.71 -5.53 21.49
C PRO A 1 21.73 -4.93 20.47
N GLY A 2 20.58 -5.58 20.29
CA GLY A 2 19.60 -5.15 19.31
C GLY A 2 18.83 -3.91 19.79
N TYR A 3 18.23 -3.18 18.85
CA TYR A 3 17.38 -2.00 19.07
C TYR A 3 16.31 -2.21 20.17
N SER A 4 15.72 -3.40 20.25
CA SER A 4 14.70 -3.78 21.24
C SER A 4 15.16 -3.72 22.69
N HIS A 5 16.46 -3.75 22.96
CA HIS A 5 17.02 -3.69 24.33
C HIS A 5 17.30 -2.26 24.82
N LEU A 6 17.17 -1.26 23.94
CA LEU A 6 17.34 0.14 24.34
C LEU A 6 16.11 0.66 25.10
N PRO A 7 16.27 1.54 26.10
CA PRO A 7 15.18 2.29 26.70
C PRO A 7 14.41 3.09 25.63
N LEU A 8 13.12 3.34 25.84
CA LEU A 8 12.28 4.04 24.87
C LEU A 8 12.84 5.41 24.46
N ALA A 9 13.37 6.18 25.44
CA ALA A 9 13.97 7.48 25.17
C ALA A 9 15.16 7.38 24.20
N ASP A 10 16.01 6.37 24.38
CA ASP A 10 17.18 6.16 23.52
C ASP A 10 16.77 5.69 22.12
N ARG A 11 15.70 4.89 22.02
CA ARG A 11 15.13 4.46 20.74
C ARG A 11 14.57 5.61 19.93
N LEU A 12 13.97 6.59 20.58
CA LEU A 12 13.40 7.78 19.93
C LEU A 12 14.47 8.79 19.44
N ASN A 13 15.70 8.70 19.98
CA ASN A 13 16.82 9.55 19.56
C ASN A 13 17.64 8.95 18.39
N VAL A 14 17.34 7.71 17.96
CA VAL A 14 17.99 7.10 16.79
C VAL A 14 17.40 7.72 15.52
N PRO A 15 18.22 8.12 14.52
CA PRO A 15 17.71 8.67 13.27
C PRO A 15 16.76 7.67 12.57
N PRO A 16 15.56 8.10 12.14
CA PRO A 16 14.53 7.20 11.59
C PRO A 16 15.04 6.32 10.45
N GLU A 17 15.90 6.83 9.59
CA GLU A 17 16.49 6.15 8.44
C GLU A 17 17.43 4.99 8.81
N THR A 18 17.85 4.91 10.05
CA THR A 18 18.72 3.82 10.56
C THR A 18 17.97 2.81 11.42
N LEU A 19 16.67 3.02 11.65
CA LEU A 19 15.86 2.16 12.48
C LEU A 19 15.45 0.87 11.73
N PRO A 20 15.40 -0.29 12.43
CA PRO A 20 14.65 -1.41 11.91
C PRO A 20 13.16 -1.06 11.83
N LEU A 21 12.37 -1.80 11.02
CA LEU A 21 10.95 -1.49 10.79
C LEU A 21 10.13 -1.36 12.08
N GLU A 22 10.38 -2.23 13.06
CA GLU A 22 9.72 -2.17 14.37
C GLU A 22 10.07 -0.89 15.14
N GLY A 23 11.29 -0.41 14.98
CA GLY A 23 11.74 0.85 15.56
C GLY A 23 11.12 2.06 14.88
N LEU A 24 10.96 1.99 13.57
CA LEU A 24 10.30 3.03 12.80
C LEU A 24 8.82 3.13 13.18
N VAL A 25 8.12 2.01 13.42
CA VAL A 25 6.74 2.02 13.94
C VAL A 25 6.66 2.80 15.26
N VAL A 26 7.52 2.49 16.24
CA VAL A 26 7.52 3.18 17.55
C VAL A 26 7.77 4.69 17.38
N HIS A 27 8.70 5.06 16.51
CA HIS A 27 9.00 6.46 16.21
C HIS A 27 7.81 7.19 15.58
N LEU A 28 7.18 6.58 14.58
CA LEU A 28 6.02 7.14 13.90
C LEU A 28 4.81 7.26 14.83
N GLU A 29 4.53 6.26 15.65
CA GLU A 29 3.46 6.33 16.66
C GLU A 29 3.65 7.48 17.65
N GLN A 30 4.89 7.71 18.09
CA GLN A 30 5.20 8.83 18.98
C GLN A 30 5.06 10.19 18.26
N ARG A 31 5.49 10.28 16.99
CA ARG A 31 5.29 11.47 16.16
C ARG A 31 3.80 11.79 16.01
N LEU A 32 2.98 10.78 15.71
CA LEU A 32 1.54 10.92 15.50
C LEU A 32 0.74 11.22 16.79
N LYS A 33 1.21 10.78 17.96
CA LYS A 33 0.66 11.23 19.24
C LYS A 33 0.81 12.74 19.44
N ASN A 34 1.93 13.30 19.01
CA ASN A 34 2.23 14.72 19.13
C ASN A 34 1.63 15.55 17.97
N LYS A 35 1.41 14.91 16.81
CA LYS A 35 0.90 15.56 15.60
C LYS A 35 -0.08 14.62 14.89
N PRO A 36 -1.32 14.51 15.40
CA PRO A 36 -2.31 13.56 14.86
C PRO A 36 -2.86 13.94 13.48
N ASP A 37 -2.67 15.19 13.04
CA ASP A 37 -3.04 15.71 11.72
C ASP A 37 -1.96 15.50 10.63
N ASP A 38 -0.92 14.71 10.93
CA ASP A 38 0.17 14.40 10.02
C ASP A 38 -0.21 13.25 9.07
N SER A 39 -0.84 13.58 7.96
CA SER A 39 -1.27 12.61 6.93
C SER A 39 -0.10 11.79 6.38
N GLU A 40 1.04 12.42 6.14
CA GLU A 40 2.26 11.74 5.66
C GLU A 40 2.78 10.74 6.71
N GLY A 41 2.77 11.14 7.99
CA GLY A 41 3.14 10.26 9.10
C GLY A 41 2.25 9.03 9.20
N TRP A 42 0.93 9.19 9.03
CA TRP A 42 0.00 8.06 9.00
C TRP A 42 0.25 7.13 7.81
N LEU A 43 0.52 7.69 6.62
CA LEU A 43 0.85 6.91 5.43
C LEU A 43 2.14 6.11 5.61
N MET A 44 3.18 6.74 6.16
CA MET A 44 4.45 6.06 6.47
C MET A 44 4.26 4.94 7.50
N LEU A 45 3.43 5.16 8.54
CA LEU A 45 3.10 4.13 9.53
C LEU A 45 2.42 2.93 8.86
N ALA A 46 1.44 3.19 7.99
CA ALA A 46 0.75 2.13 7.25
C ALA A 46 1.72 1.32 6.37
N GLN A 47 2.58 1.99 5.60
CA GLN A 47 3.60 1.34 4.76
C GLN A 47 4.53 0.45 5.58
N THR A 48 4.99 0.96 6.73
CA THR A 48 5.88 0.21 7.62
C THR A 48 5.19 -1.02 8.20
N ARG A 49 3.92 -0.91 8.58
CA ARG A 49 3.12 -2.03 9.10
C ARG A 49 2.80 -3.05 8.00
N MET A 50 2.52 -2.63 6.77
CA MET A 50 2.38 -3.54 5.62
C MET A 50 3.66 -4.34 5.39
N ALA A 51 4.83 -3.69 5.45
CA ALA A 51 6.12 -4.36 5.31
C ALA A 51 6.42 -5.38 6.43
N LEU A 52 5.82 -5.19 7.61
CA LEU A 52 5.86 -6.14 8.72
C LEU A 52 4.79 -7.25 8.64
N GLY A 53 3.90 -7.22 7.64
CA GLY A 53 2.78 -8.14 7.54
C GLY A 53 1.62 -7.85 8.51
N GLU A 54 1.60 -6.67 9.13
CA GLU A 54 0.59 -6.23 10.08
C GLU A 54 -0.57 -5.49 9.38
N ALA A 55 -1.26 -6.18 8.46
CA ALA A 55 -2.28 -5.58 7.58
C ALA A 55 -3.42 -4.90 8.36
N ASP A 56 -3.93 -5.52 9.44
CA ASP A 56 -5.00 -4.94 10.26
C ASP A 56 -4.60 -3.58 10.82
N ARG A 57 -3.37 -3.49 11.36
CA ARG A 57 -2.85 -2.25 11.92
C ARG A 57 -2.49 -1.21 10.86
N ALA A 58 -2.12 -1.66 9.66
CA ALA A 58 -1.92 -0.78 8.52
C ALA A 58 -3.25 -0.16 8.08
N GLU A 59 -4.33 -0.93 8.07
CA GLU A 59 -5.68 -0.42 7.79
C GLU A 59 -6.09 0.67 8.79
N ASP A 60 -5.87 0.47 10.09
CA ASP A 60 -6.15 1.49 11.12
C ASP A 60 -5.42 2.81 10.82
N ALA A 61 -4.14 2.75 10.44
CA ALA A 61 -3.36 3.92 10.09
C ALA A 61 -3.88 4.61 8.82
N LEU A 62 -4.30 3.83 7.80
CA LEU A 62 -4.88 4.37 6.57
C LEU A 62 -6.24 5.02 6.80
N LEU A 63 -7.08 4.46 7.66
CA LEU A 63 -8.36 5.07 8.03
C LEU A 63 -8.16 6.40 8.76
N ASN A 64 -7.15 6.51 9.62
CA ASN A 64 -6.77 7.80 10.21
C ASN A 64 -6.32 8.80 9.14
N ALA A 65 -5.49 8.39 8.18
CA ALA A 65 -5.07 9.24 7.07
C ALA A 65 -6.26 9.72 6.21
N ILE A 66 -7.22 8.83 5.93
CA ILE A 66 -8.45 9.16 5.16
C ILE A 66 -9.33 10.17 5.90
N SER A 67 -9.41 10.08 7.23
CA SER A 67 -10.22 10.98 8.05
C SER A 67 -9.69 12.42 8.12
N LEU A 68 -8.44 12.63 7.70
CA LEU A 68 -7.85 13.96 7.59
C LEU A 68 -8.30 14.66 6.29
N GLN A 69 -8.16 15.99 6.29
CA GLN A 69 -8.49 16.79 5.11
C GLN A 69 -7.69 16.28 3.90
N ASP A 70 -8.39 16.06 2.79
CA ASP A 70 -7.85 15.53 1.52
C ASP A 70 -7.49 14.02 1.50
N GLY A 71 -7.64 13.27 2.59
CA GLY A 71 -7.34 11.84 2.62
C GLY A 71 -8.17 11.02 1.63
N GLU A 72 -9.47 11.32 1.50
CA GLU A 72 -10.37 10.67 0.52
C GLU A 72 -10.07 11.03 -0.94
N GLN A 73 -9.29 12.07 -1.17
CA GLN A 73 -8.84 12.50 -2.50
C GLN A 73 -7.41 12.02 -2.81
N ASN A 74 -6.83 11.17 -1.97
CA ASN A 74 -5.50 10.62 -2.16
C ASN A 74 -5.56 9.18 -2.70
N SER A 75 -5.24 9.01 -3.99
CA SER A 75 -5.26 7.72 -4.66
C SER A 75 -4.28 6.70 -4.05
N ASP A 76 -3.13 7.15 -3.53
CA ASP A 76 -2.15 6.25 -2.90
C ASP A 76 -2.72 5.63 -1.61
N ILE A 77 -3.43 6.41 -0.79
CA ILE A 77 -4.07 5.92 0.43
C ILE A 77 -5.15 4.89 0.09
N LEU A 78 -5.99 5.16 -0.90
CA LEU A 78 -7.05 4.25 -1.33
C LEU A 78 -6.51 2.93 -1.89
N VAL A 79 -5.44 3.00 -2.69
CA VAL A 79 -4.76 1.81 -3.20
C VAL A 79 -4.14 1.00 -2.06
N MET A 80 -3.46 1.64 -1.13
CA MET A 80 -2.88 0.94 0.02
C MET A 80 -3.94 0.31 0.92
N LEU A 81 -5.09 0.96 1.11
CA LEU A 81 -6.21 0.38 1.84
C LEU A 81 -6.76 -0.85 1.12
N SER A 82 -6.85 -0.82 -0.21
CA SER A 82 -7.22 -1.98 -1.02
C SER A 82 -6.25 -3.14 -0.82
N GLU A 83 -4.95 -2.87 -0.85
CA GLU A 83 -3.90 -3.88 -0.65
C GLU A 83 -3.90 -4.46 0.76
N SER A 84 -4.10 -3.62 1.78
CA SER A 84 -4.24 -4.06 3.17
C SER A 84 -5.39 -5.05 3.33
N ARG A 85 -6.56 -4.73 2.78
CA ARG A 85 -7.73 -5.62 2.81
C ARG A 85 -7.54 -6.91 2.02
N LEU A 86 -6.91 -6.80 0.84
CA LEU A 86 -6.54 -7.99 0.06
C LEU A 86 -5.64 -8.94 0.85
N GLN A 87 -4.68 -8.42 1.61
CA GLN A 87 -3.81 -9.24 2.44
C GLN A 87 -4.58 -9.94 3.58
N GLN A 88 -5.58 -9.26 4.17
CA GLN A 88 -6.44 -9.82 5.21
C GLN A 88 -7.41 -10.88 4.67
N GLN A 89 -7.79 -10.78 3.40
CA GLN A 89 -8.79 -11.62 2.73
C GLN A 89 -8.17 -12.68 1.79
N ASP A 90 -6.90 -13.04 2.00
CA ASP A 90 -6.18 -14.01 1.17
C ASP A 90 -6.23 -13.71 -0.35
N GLY A 91 -6.24 -12.42 -0.69
CA GLY A 91 -6.25 -11.95 -2.07
C GLY A 91 -7.64 -11.84 -2.72
N LEU A 92 -8.72 -12.03 -1.96
CA LEU A 92 -10.08 -11.89 -2.49
C LEU A 92 -10.48 -10.41 -2.64
N ILE A 93 -10.97 -10.05 -3.82
CA ILE A 93 -11.55 -8.73 -4.08
C ILE A 93 -13.05 -8.80 -3.89
N ASP A 94 -13.53 -8.25 -2.80
CA ASP A 94 -14.95 -8.03 -2.53
C ASP A 94 -15.44 -6.67 -3.07
N ASP A 95 -16.73 -6.41 -2.98
CA ASP A 95 -17.33 -5.14 -3.40
C ASP A 95 -16.70 -3.92 -2.68
N GLY A 96 -16.22 -4.10 -1.45
CA GLY A 96 -15.57 -3.04 -0.67
C GLY A 96 -14.23 -2.65 -1.26
N VAL A 97 -13.40 -3.65 -1.54
CA VAL A 97 -12.09 -3.45 -2.18
C VAL A 97 -12.25 -2.91 -3.60
N GLU A 98 -13.23 -3.41 -4.36
CA GLU A 98 -13.49 -2.94 -5.72
C GLU A 98 -13.87 -1.45 -5.75
N ARG A 99 -14.72 -0.98 -4.81
CA ARG A 99 -15.05 0.45 -4.70
C ARG A 99 -13.83 1.33 -4.41
N LEU A 100 -12.89 0.86 -3.56
CA LEU A 100 -11.65 1.58 -3.27
C LEU A 100 -10.77 1.69 -4.52
N ILE A 101 -10.60 0.59 -5.26
CA ILE A 101 -9.84 0.57 -6.51
C ILE A 101 -10.44 1.55 -7.53
N ASN A 102 -11.76 1.49 -7.73
CA ASN A 102 -12.46 2.38 -8.65
C ASN A 102 -12.29 3.83 -8.25
N ARG A 103 -12.47 4.17 -6.97
CA ARG A 103 -12.28 5.53 -6.46
C ARG A 103 -10.84 6.02 -6.63
N ALA A 104 -9.86 5.18 -6.37
CA ALA A 104 -8.46 5.53 -6.59
C ALA A 104 -8.17 5.86 -8.06
N LEU A 105 -8.74 5.08 -8.99
CA LEU A 105 -8.56 5.27 -10.44
C LEU A 105 -9.40 6.44 -11.00
N GLU A 106 -10.50 6.83 -10.36
CA GLU A 106 -11.19 8.09 -10.68
C GLU A 106 -10.32 9.30 -10.37
N ILE A 107 -9.55 9.27 -9.27
CA ILE A 107 -8.65 10.34 -8.85
C ILE A 107 -7.38 10.35 -9.72
N ASN A 108 -6.77 9.19 -9.90
CA ASN A 108 -5.59 9.00 -10.73
C ASN A 108 -5.76 7.81 -11.68
N PRO A 109 -6.28 8.04 -12.90
CA PRO A 109 -6.53 6.97 -13.88
C PRO A 109 -5.29 6.17 -14.28
N ASN A 110 -4.11 6.76 -14.12
CA ASN A 110 -2.84 6.13 -14.48
C ASN A 110 -2.07 5.59 -13.25
N HIS A 111 -2.73 5.42 -12.10
CA HIS A 111 -2.08 4.91 -10.91
C HIS A 111 -1.61 3.46 -11.11
N PRO A 112 -0.28 3.17 -11.14
CA PRO A 112 0.21 1.87 -11.61
C PRO A 112 -0.27 0.70 -10.74
N ARG A 113 -0.24 0.86 -9.41
CA ARG A 113 -0.71 -0.18 -8.48
C ARG A 113 -2.24 -0.32 -8.53
N GLY A 114 -2.98 0.79 -8.69
CA GLY A 114 -4.43 0.77 -8.89
C GLY A 114 -4.83 0.00 -10.14
N LEU A 115 -4.16 0.25 -11.25
CA LEU A 115 -4.38 -0.49 -12.51
C LEU A 115 -4.00 -1.97 -12.37
N TYR A 116 -2.94 -2.31 -11.65
CA TYR A 116 -2.61 -3.70 -11.35
C TYR A 116 -3.75 -4.40 -10.57
N LEU A 117 -4.28 -3.74 -9.53
CA LEU A 117 -5.40 -4.26 -8.74
C LEU A 117 -6.69 -4.37 -9.58
N ARG A 118 -6.93 -3.43 -10.50
CA ARG A 118 -8.04 -3.53 -11.45
C ARG A 118 -7.93 -4.77 -12.33
N GLY A 119 -6.74 -5.06 -12.87
CA GLY A 119 -6.49 -6.28 -13.62
C GLY A 119 -6.73 -7.54 -12.77
N LEU A 120 -6.34 -7.53 -11.50
CA LEU A 120 -6.59 -8.63 -10.57
C LEU A 120 -8.11 -8.83 -10.33
N SER A 121 -8.86 -7.73 -10.14
CA SER A 121 -10.33 -7.76 -10.02
C SER A 121 -10.98 -8.41 -11.25
N LEU A 122 -10.59 -7.98 -12.43
CA LEU A 122 -11.09 -8.53 -13.70
C LEU A 122 -10.78 -10.02 -13.85
N LEU A 123 -9.59 -10.48 -13.45
CA LEU A 123 -9.27 -11.92 -13.45
C LEU A 123 -10.19 -12.71 -12.53
N GLN A 124 -10.50 -12.20 -11.34
CA GLN A 124 -11.42 -12.88 -10.41
C GLN A 124 -12.86 -12.90 -10.93
N GLN A 125 -13.24 -11.91 -11.75
CA GLN A 125 -14.55 -11.87 -12.44
C GLN A 125 -14.60 -12.73 -13.70
N GLY A 126 -13.47 -13.27 -14.15
CA GLY A 126 -13.36 -14.08 -15.36
C GLY A 126 -12.99 -13.30 -16.63
N ASP A 127 -12.84 -11.99 -16.54
CA ASP A 127 -12.52 -11.09 -17.66
C ASP A 127 -11.00 -11.04 -17.95
N LYS A 128 -10.44 -12.24 -18.20
CA LYS A 128 -9.01 -12.45 -18.42
C LYS A 128 -8.44 -11.56 -19.53
N THR A 129 -9.18 -11.39 -20.62
CA THR A 129 -8.69 -10.64 -21.79
C THR A 129 -8.43 -9.17 -21.42
N GLU A 130 -9.35 -8.53 -20.71
CA GLU A 130 -9.21 -7.14 -20.30
C GLU A 130 -8.12 -6.99 -19.22
N ALA A 131 -8.06 -7.92 -18.27
CA ALA A 131 -7.00 -7.94 -17.25
C ALA A 131 -5.60 -7.97 -17.87
N LEU A 132 -5.38 -8.88 -18.84
CA LEU A 132 -4.10 -8.99 -19.53
C LEU A 132 -3.78 -7.77 -20.41
N ALA A 133 -4.78 -7.13 -21.01
CA ALA A 133 -4.59 -5.88 -21.75
C ALA A 133 -4.04 -4.77 -20.82
N ILE A 134 -4.67 -4.55 -19.66
CA ILE A 134 -4.21 -3.56 -18.67
C ILE A 134 -2.77 -3.87 -18.22
N TRP A 135 -2.47 -5.11 -17.91
CA TRP A 135 -1.12 -5.48 -17.45
C TRP A 135 -0.05 -5.41 -18.55
N ASN A 136 -0.40 -5.66 -19.81
CA ASN A 136 0.50 -5.44 -20.95
C ASN A 136 0.82 -3.95 -21.12
N ASP A 137 -0.17 -3.07 -21.00
CA ASP A 137 0.03 -1.61 -21.05
C ASP A 137 0.92 -1.13 -19.90
N LEU A 138 0.67 -1.62 -18.68
CA LEU A 138 1.51 -1.33 -17.51
C LEU A 138 2.96 -1.82 -17.72
N HIS A 139 3.14 -3.02 -18.26
CA HIS A 139 4.47 -3.59 -18.54
C HIS A 139 5.21 -2.76 -19.59
N SER A 140 4.51 -2.35 -20.66
CA SER A 140 5.09 -1.58 -21.75
C SER A 140 5.47 -0.15 -21.35
N SER A 141 4.75 0.42 -20.37
CA SER A 141 5.01 1.76 -19.82
C SER A 141 6.04 1.77 -18.69
N ALA A 142 6.43 0.61 -18.17
CA ALA A 142 7.42 0.52 -17.11
C ALA A 142 8.84 0.71 -17.63
N GLU A 143 9.71 1.29 -16.80
CA GLU A 143 11.14 1.38 -17.14
C GLU A 143 11.72 0.00 -17.37
N PRO A 144 12.57 -0.16 -18.40
CA PRO A 144 13.22 -1.44 -18.70
C PRO A 144 13.96 -2.00 -17.50
N ASP A 145 13.79 -3.30 -17.26
CA ASP A 145 14.39 -4.06 -16.17
C ASP A 145 14.08 -3.52 -14.75
N SER A 146 13.10 -2.62 -14.61
CA SER A 146 12.61 -2.19 -13.31
C SER A 146 11.95 -3.36 -12.55
N PRO A 147 11.94 -3.33 -11.20
CA PRO A 147 11.22 -4.32 -10.39
C PRO A 147 9.76 -4.47 -10.80
N ARG A 148 9.09 -3.37 -11.17
CA ARG A 148 7.72 -3.37 -11.67
C ARG A 148 7.58 -4.12 -12.99
N GLN A 149 8.48 -3.87 -13.95
CA GLN A 149 8.44 -4.55 -15.24
C GLN A 149 8.68 -6.06 -15.09
N ILE A 150 9.68 -6.44 -14.29
CA ILE A 150 9.98 -7.85 -14.00
C ILE A 150 8.77 -8.54 -13.35
N PHE A 151 8.16 -7.91 -12.36
CA PHE A 151 6.97 -8.43 -11.69
C PHE A 151 5.80 -8.63 -12.67
N LEU A 152 5.48 -7.63 -13.48
CA LEU A 152 4.39 -7.71 -14.47
C LEU A 152 4.64 -8.78 -15.51
N ARG A 153 5.89 -8.94 -15.98
CA ARG A 153 6.27 -10.02 -16.89
C ARG A 153 5.97 -11.40 -16.32
N VAL A 154 6.26 -11.60 -15.02
CA VAL A 154 5.93 -12.86 -14.33
C VAL A 154 4.42 -13.05 -14.26
N GLN A 155 3.65 -12.03 -13.86
CA GLN A 155 2.19 -12.12 -13.80
C GLN A 155 1.58 -12.44 -15.17
N LEU A 156 2.02 -11.77 -16.22
CA LEU A 156 1.58 -12.05 -17.60
C LEU A 156 1.87 -13.50 -18.01
N SER A 157 3.04 -14.05 -17.66
CA SER A 157 3.40 -15.43 -18.00
C SER A 157 2.58 -16.49 -17.27
N LEU A 158 2.12 -16.19 -16.05
CA LEU A 158 1.29 -17.10 -15.24
C LEU A 158 -0.15 -17.19 -15.74
N HIS A 159 -0.61 -16.19 -16.47
CA HIS A 159 -2.00 -16.07 -16.89
C HIS A 159 -2.20 -16.16 -18.43
N GLN A 160 -1.15 -16.47 -19.21
CA GLN A 160 -1.25 -16.75 -20.66
C GLN A 160 -1.83 -18.17 -20.98
#